data_cd42cefe7ddb50c215c78ad89d1fd97e
#
_entry.id   cd42cefe7ddb50c215c78ad89d1fd97e
#
_cell.length_a   1.000
_cell.length_b   1.000
_cell.length_c   1.000
_cell.angle_alpha   90.00
_cell.angle_beta   90.00
_cell.angle_gamma   90.00
#
_symmetry.space_group_name_H-M   'P 1'
#
loop_
_entity.id
_entity.type
_entity.pdbx_description
1 polymer ?
#
loop_
_entity_poly.entity_id
_entity_poly.type
_entity_poly.pdbx_seq_one_letter_code
_entity_poly.pdbx_strand_id
1 'polypeptide(L)'
;MFDIKITKEPIVFFDCSYYIFHRYFATKRWISFQKDTENINFLEAFERHFENDLNKLCKKFKTTRSNMYFGVDCYRNTIWRNEYLKTYKQHRVENPEFDRDIFDYFKTTIKDKFNLKLINCDNLEADDVIAIIHKEITNKVNNIIIITNDSDYVQLKNDKTTIINMQLKDITLKHNLKNYTIYKALIGDKSDNIKRVGKITKATADKIIQKPTNEIYEWLKENELLTEYNNNIRIIDFNYIPEELINNLLSNINII
;
A
#
# COMPACT_ATOMS: atom_id res chain seq x y z
N MET A 1 13.07 -3.27 17.50
CA MET A 1 13.82 -3.81 16.34
C MET A 1 13.04 -4.97 15.77
N PHE A 2 12.80 -5.01 14.46
CA PHE A 2 12.02 -6.05 13.80
C PHE A 2 12.90 -6.94 12.95
N ASP A 3 12.71 -8.26 13.01
CA ASP A 3 13.43 -9.20 12.17
C ASP A 3 12.59 -9.55 10.92
N ILE A 4 13.14 -9.29 9.76
CA ILE A 4 12.65 -9.78 8.47
C ILE A 4 13.51 -10.96 8.07
N LYS A 5 12.94 -12.15 8.16
CA LYS A 5 13.65 -13.40 7.85
C LYS A 5 13.66 -13.65 6.36
N ILE A 6 14.85 -13.77 5.78
CA ILE A 6 15.00 -14.21 4.40
C ILE A 6 14.90 -15.72 4.35
N THR A 7 13.85 -16.21 3.74
CA THR A 7 13.56 -17.66 3.62
C THR A 7 13.30 -18.04 2.17
N LYS A 8 13.22 -19.35 1.90
CA LYS A 8 12.79 -19.85 0.59
C LYS A 8 11.29 -19.68 0.34
N GLU A 9 10.52 -19.51 1.42
CA GLU A 9 9.09 -19.29 1.36
C GLU A 9 8.77 -17.85 0.95
N PRO A 10 7.62 -17.61 0.29
CA PRO A 10 7.18 -16.26 -0.03
C PRO A 10 7.03 -15.37 1.21
N ILE A 11 7.47 -14.12 1.09
CA ILE A 11 7.18 -13.07 2.06
C ILE A 11 5.88 -12.40 1.65
N VAL A 12 4.99 -12.18 2.64
CA VAL A 12 3.69 -11.55 2.42
C VAL A 12 3.62 -10.23 3.18
N PHE A 13 3.41 -9.14 2.46
CA PHE A 13 3.11 -7.84 3.03
C PHE A 13 1.63 -7.52 2.92
N PHE A 14 1.11 -6.92 3.97
CA PHE A 14 -0.23 -6.39 4.00
C PHE A 14 -0.18 -4.87 4.15
N ASP A 15 -0.91 -4.18 3.31
CA ASP A 15 -1.37 -2.83 3.61
C ASP A 15 -2.39 -2.95 4.76
N CYS A 16 -1.96 -2.53 5.96
CA CYS A 16 -2.71 -2.78 7.19
C CYS A 16 -4.07 -2.08 7.16
N SER A 17 -4.11 -0.82 6.73
CA SER A 17 -5.33 -0.04 6.67
C SER A 17 -6.32 -0.61 5.66
N TYR A 18 -5.86 -0.97 4.46
CA TYR A 18 -6.69 -1.65 3.47
C TYR A 18 -7.25 -2.97 4.02
N TYR A 19 -6.41 -3.79 4.67
CA TYR A 19 -6.83 -5.08 5.20
C TYR A 19 -7.91 -4.92 6.27
N ILE A 20 -7.69 -4.05 7.26
CA ILE A 20 -8.63 -3.82 8.37
C ILE A 20 -9.96 -3.32 7.83
N PHE A 21 -9.94 -2.34 6.95
CA PHE A 21 -11.13 -1.78 6.33
C PHE A 21 -11.93 -2.84 5.55
N HIS A 22 -11.25 -3.61 4.71
CA HIS A 22 -11.87 -4.69 3.96
C HIS A 22 -12.49 -5.74 4.89
N ARG A 23 -11.76 -6.17 5.93
CA ARG A 23 -12.22 -7.20 6.88
C ARG A 23 -13.38 -6.72 7.71
N TYR A 24 -13.35 -5.46 8.14
CA TYR A 24 -14.44 -4.84 8.90
C TYR A 24 -15.78 -4.93 8.15
N PHE A 25 -15.83 -4.41 6.93
CA PHE A 25 -17.06 -4.43 6.14
C PHE A 25 -17.45 -5.84 5.70
N ALA A 26 -16.49 -6.71 5.41
CA ALA A 26 -16.78 -8.11 5.11
C ALA A 26 -17.39 -8.83 6.31
N THR A 27 -16.95 -8.53 7.54
CA THR A 27 -17.53 -9.09 8.77
C THR A 27 -18.92 -8.53 9.03
N LYS A 28 -19.13 -7.20 8.92
CA LYS A 28 -20.48 -6.60 9.02
C LYS A 28 -21.46 -7.23 8.02
N ARG A 29 -21.03 -7.37 6.78
CA ARG A 29 -21.84 -8.00 5.74
C ARG A 29 -22.13 -9.46 6.06
N TRP A 30 -21.15 -10.24 6.56
CA TRP A 30 -21.38 -11.62 6.95
C TRP A 30 -22.42 -11.70 8.07
N ILE A 31 -22.32 -10.85 9.11
CA ILE A 31 -23.29 -10.79 10.20
C ILE A 31 -24.71 -10.52 9.65
N SER A 32 -24.87 -9.58 8.72
CA SER A 32 -26.19 -9.21 8.18
C SER A 32 -26.91 -10.36 7.46
N PHE A 33 -26.22 -11.43 7.10
CA PHE A 33 -26.82 -12.64 6.51
C PHE A 33 -27.12 -13.74 7.54
N GLN A 34 -26.80 -13.55 8.81
CA GLN A 34 -27.10 -14.54 9.85
C GLN A 34 -28.54 -14.40 10.34
N LYS A 35 -29.11 -15.51 10.82
CA LYS A 35 -30.49 -15.52 11.34
C LYS A 35 -30.63 -14.83 12.69
N ASP A 36 -29.57 -14.87 13.48
CA ASP A 36 -29.50 -14.32 14.86
C ASP A 36 -28.37 -13.29 14.92
N THR A 37 -28.65 -12.08 14.42
CA THR A 37 -27.67 -11.01 14.35
C THR A 37 -27.39 -10.36 15.69
N GLU A 38 -28.36 -10.39 16.64
CA GLU A 38 -28.27 -9.68 17.91
C GLU A 38 -27.28 -10.36 18.89
N ASN A 39 -27.09 -11.67 18.77
CA ASN A 39 -26.21 -12.45 19.65
C ASN A 39 -24.78 -12.62 19.09
N ILE A 40 -24.47 -12.05 17.91
CA ILE A 40 -23.13 -12.17 17.33
C ILE A 40 -22.24 -11.03 17.80
N ASN A 41 -21.20 -11.38 18.57
CA ASN A 41 -20.14 -10.44 18.90
C ASN A 41 -19.30 -10.11 17.65
N PHE A 42 -19.29 -8.84 17.26
CA PHE A 42 -18.56 -8.37 16.08
C PHE A 42 -17.06 -8.63 16.19
N LEU A 43 -16.44 -8.34 17.33
CA LEU A 43 -14.99 -8.49 17.51
C LEU A 43 -14.57 -9.96 17.44
N GLU A 44 -15.32 -10.88 18.04
CA GLU A 44 -15.06 -12.31 17.93
C GLU A 44 -15.21 -12.83 16.49
N ALA A 45 -16.24 -12.35 15.78
CA ALA A 45 -16.43 -12.68 14.37
C ALA A 45 -15.29 -12.13 13.51
N PHE A 46 -14.85 -10.90 13.77
CA PHE A 46 -13.72 -10.28 13.10
C PHE A 46 -12.44 -11.09 13.31
N GLU A 47 -12.11 -11.45 14.55
CA GLU A 47 -10.94 -12.28 14.87
C GLU A 47 -10.95 -13.63 14.16
N ARG A 48 -12.08 -14.33 14.21
CA ARG A 48 -12.23 -15.62 13.54
C ARG A 48 -12.04 -15.51 12.02
N HIS A 49 -12.59 -14.45 11.40
CA HIS A 49 -12.39 -14.21 9.98
C HIS A 49 -10.95 -13.84 9.66
N PHE A 50 -10.30 -13.05 10.51
CA PHE A 50 -8.89 -12.73 10.38
C PHE A 50 -8.02 -13.99 10.40
N GLU A 51 -8.23 -14.87 11.39
CA GLU A 51 -7.49 -16.12 11.48
C GLU A 51 -7.70 -17.03 10.27
N ASN A 52 -8.93 -17.12 9.78
CA ASN A 52 -9.25 -17.88 8.58
C ASN A 52 -8.55 -17.30 7.33
N ASP A 53 -8.43 -15.97 7.23
CA ASP A 53 -7.67 -15.35 6.14
C ASP A 53 -6.19 -15.73 6.22
N LEU A 54 -5.56 -15.61 7.38
CA LEU A 54 -4.15 -15.99 7.54
C LEU A 54 -3.92 -17.45 7.13
N ASN A 55 -4.78 -18.37 7.60
CA ASN A 55 -4.68 -19.79 7.28
C ASN A 55 -4.85 -20.05 5.76
N LYS A 56 -5.83 -19.37 5.14
CA LYS A 56 -6.08 -19.46 3.69
C LYS A 56 -4.88 -18.95 2.89
N LEU A 57 -4.27 -17.84 3.30
CA LEU A 57 -3.13 -17.25 2.62
C LEU A 57 -1.87 -18.10 2.81
N CYS A 58 -1.62 -18.63 4.03
CA CYS A 58 -0.55 -19.59 4.27
C CYS A 58 -0.64 -20.80 3.31
N LYS A 59 -1.82 -21.40 3.22
CA LYS A 59 -2.07 -22.54 2.33
C LYS A 59 -1.92 -22.17 0.85
N LYS A 60 -2.49 -21.02 0.45
CA LYS A 60 -2.49 -20.56 -0.95
C LYS A 60 -1.07 -20.29 -1.46
N PHE A 61 -0.25 -19.62 -0.65
CA PHE A 61 1.08 -19.19 -1.05
C PHE A 61 2.20 -20.08 -0.57
N LYS A 62 1.87 -21.17 0.13
CA LYS A 62 2.86 -22.09 0.71
C LYS A 62 3.90 -21.35 1.57
N THR A 63 3.40 -20.50 2.47
CA THR A 63 4.18 -19.71 3.40
C THR A 63 3.68 -19.90 4.83
N THR A 64 4.36 -19.33 5.80
CA THR A 64 3.99 -19.38 7.21
C THR A 64 3.60 -18.00 7.75
N ARG A 65 2.89 -17.95 8.89
CA ARG A 65 2.52 -16.67 9.53
C ARG A 65 3.75 -15.84 9.91
N SER A 66 4.90 -16.49 10.17
CA SER A 66 6.16 -15.82 10.49
C SER A 66 6.74 -15.00 9.33
N ASN A 67 6.30 -15.23 8.10
CA ASN A 67 6.68 -14.50 6.90
C ASN A 67 5.63 -13.45 6.48
N MET A 68 4.69 -13.14 7.37
CA MET A 68 3.65 -12.13 7.14
C MET A 68 3.94 -10.86 7.91
N TYR A 69 3.96 -9.74 7.21
CA TYR A 69 4.29 -8.42 7.73
C TYR A 69 3.21 -7.41 7.35
N PHE A 70 2.86 -6.52 8.27
CA PHE A 70 1.83 -5.52 8.07
C PHE A 70 2.47 -4.13 8.09
N GLY A 71 2.47 -3.43 6.96
CA GLY A 71 2.84 -2.02 6.90
C GLY A 71 1.71 -1.17 7.51
N VAL A 72 2.07 -0.29 8.43
CA VAL A 72 1.12 0.52 9.20
C VAL A 72 1.37 1.99 8.91
N ASP A 73 0.29 2.72 8.62
CA ASP A 73 0.34 4.16 8.37
C ASP A 73 0.74 4.95 9.62
N CYS A 74 1.54 6.01 9.45
CA CYS A 74 1.73 7.06 10.43
C CYS A 74 0.45 7.91 10.57
N TYR A 75 0.47 8.89 11.46
CA TYR A 75 -0.62 9.85 11.58
C TYR A 75 -0.71 10.72 10.32
N ARG A 76 -1.93 10.96 9.82
CA ARG A 76 -2.17 11.69 8.56
C ARG A 76 -1.51 13.07 8.52
N ASN A 77 -1.48 13.77 9.64
CA ASN A 77 -0.89 15.11 9.73
C ASN A 77 0.65 15.11 9.73
N THR A 78 1.29 13.96 9.94
CA THR A 78 2.75 13.83 9.96
C THR A 78 3.33 13.25 8.67
N ILE A 79 2.50 12.86 7.69
CA ILE A 79 2.96 12.25 6.43
C ILE A 79 3.96 13.20 5.74
N TRP A 80 5.12 12.70 5.34
CA TRP A 80 6.18 13.49 4.70
C TRP A 80 5.70 14.23 3.43
N ARG A 81 4.76 13.65 2.69
CA ARG A 81 4.17 14.25 1.49
C ARG A 81 3.44 15.58 1.75
N ASN A 82 3.02 15.83 2.99
CA ASN A 82 2.41 17.10 3.40
C ASN A 82 3.35 18.30 3.28
N GLU A 83 4.67 18.09 3.26
CA GLU A 83 5.64 19.15 3.04
C GLU A 83 5.56 19.70 1.60
N TYR A 84 5.27 18.83 0.64
CA TYR A 84 5.20 19.15 -0.78
C TYR A 84 3.80 19.50 -1.26
N LEU A 85 2.76 18.91 -0.66
CA LEU A 85 1.36 19.16 -0.98
C LEU A 85 0.54 19.29 0.30
N LYS A 86 0.31 20.53 0.74
CA LYS A 86 -0.44 20.82 1.98
C LYS A 86 -1.85 20.24 1.98
N THR A 87 -2.43 20.01 0.82
CA THR A 87 -3.80 19.47 0.66
C THR A 87 -3.81 17.95 0.44
N TYR A 88 -2.67 17.27 0.61
CA TYR A 88 -2.55 15.82 0.42
C TYR A 88 -3.56 15.07 1.31
N LYS A 89 -4.40 14.25 0.69
CA LYS A 89 -5.45 13.44 1.35
C LYS A 89 -6.44 14.21 2.27
N GLN A 90 -6.44 15.55 2.28
CA GLN A 90 -7.29 16.35 3.20
C GLN A 90 -8.79 16.22 2.91
N HIS A 91 -9.17 15.96 1.66
CA HIS A 91 -10.58 15.83 1.28
C HIS A 91 -11.19 14.44 1.60
N ARG A 92 -10.39 13.50 2.12
CA ARG A 92 -10.88 12.17 2.48
C ARG A 92 -11.84 12.29 3.66
N VAL A 93 -13.13 12.12 3.36
CA VAL A 93 -14.20 12.10 4.37
C VAL A 93 -14.20 10.73 5.05
N GLU A 94 -14.36 10.74 6.36
CA GLU A 94 -14.50 9.50 7.13
C GLU A 94 -15.83 8.83 6.79
N ASN A 95 -15.79 7.51 6.62
CA ASN A 95 -17.01 6.73 6.43
C ASN A 95 -17.72 6.60 7.80
N PRO A 96 -18.94 7.15 7.96
CA PRO A 96 -19.63 7.12 9.25
C PRO A 96 -20.03 5.71 9.71
N GLU A 97 -20.05 4.72 8.79
CA GLU A 97 -20.34 3.33 9.11
C GLU A 97 -19.11 2.55 9.61
N PHE A 98 -17.94 3.16 9.52
CA PHE A 98 -16.68 2.54 9.92
C PHE A 98 -16.29 2.97 11.33
N ASP A 99 -16.30 2.01 12.25
CA ASP A 99 -15.80 2.22 13.60
C ASP A 99 -14.28 2.17 13.61
N ARG A 100 -13.65 3.31 13.94
CA ARG A 100 -12.18 3.44 13.92
C ARG A 100 -11.49 2.73 15.08
N ASP A 101 -12.20 2.43 16.16
CA ASP A 101 -11.64 1.73 17.32
C ASP A 101 -11.12 0.34 16.94
N ILE A 102 -11.60 -0.21 15.80
CA ILE A 102 -11.08 -1.45 15.23
C ILE A 102 -9.57 -1.37 14.88
N PHE A 103 -9.05 -0.19 14.54
CA PHE A 103 -7.61 -0.03 14.29
C PHE A 103 -6.80 -0.24 15.55
N ASP A 104 -7.23 0.34 16.67
CA ASP A 104 -6.54 0.19 17.95
C ASP A 104 -6.70 -1.24 18.47
N TYR A 105 -7.89 -1.82 18.34
CA TYR A 105 -8.12 -3.22 18.64
C TYR A 105 -7.20 -4.16 17.84
N PHE A 106 -7.00 -3.88 16.55
CA PHE A 106 -6.10 -4.65 15.69
C PHE A 106 -4.64 -4.49 16.12
N LYS A 107 -4.19 -3.26 16.37
CA LYS A 107 -2.81 -2.95 16.72
C LYS A 107 -2.39 -3.41 18.13
N THR A 108 -3.34 -3.69 18.98
CA THR A 108 -3.14 -4.19 20.36
C THR A 108 -3.55 -5.66 20.45
N THR A 109 -4.85 -5.92 20.58
CA THR A 109 -5.39 -7.25 20.90
C THR A 109 -5.11 -8.29 19.82
N ILE A 110 -5.41 -7.98 18.56
CA ILE A 110 -5.18 -8.91 17.43
C ILE A 110 -3.68 -9.14 17.24
N LYS A 111 -2.89 -8.08 17.27
CA LYS A 111 -1.44 -8.16 17.16
C LYS A 111 -0.85 -9.12 18.18
N ASP A 112 -1.20 -8.96 19.46
CA ASP A 112 -0.64 -9.77 20.53
C ASP A 112 -1.15 -11.21 20.47
N LYS A 113 -2.47 -11.41 20.25
CA LYS A 113 -3.09 -12.74 20.14
C LYS A 113 -2.50 -13.59 19.02
N PHE A 114 -2.18 -12.99 17.86
CA PHE A 114 -1.66 -13.70 16.69
C PHE A 114 -0.17 -13.49 16.47
N ASN A 115 0.52 -12.80 17.38
CA ASN A 115 1.95 -12.47 17.29
C ASN A 115 2.30 -11.82 15.94
N LEU A 116 1.54 -10.77 15.56
CA LEU A 116 1.70 -10.12 14.26
C LEU A 116 2.92 -9.21 14.25
N LYS A 117 3.54 -9.12 13.08
CA LYS A 117 4.64 -8.21 12.81
C LYS A 117 4.10 -6.95 12.14
N LEU A 118 3.79 -5.93 12.96
CA LEU A 118 3.36 -4.62 12.49
C LEU A 118 4.59 -3.72 12.36
N ILE A 119 4.82 -3.17 11.18
CA ILE A 119 5.96 -2.31 10.88
C ILE A 119 5.43 -0.91 10.59
N ASN A 120 5.85 0.05 11.40
CA ASN A 120 5.55 1.46 11.24
C ASN A 120 6.82 2.30 11.40
N CYS A 121 6.81 3.48 10.83
CA CYS A 121 7.83 4.50 11.03
C CYS A 121 7.13 5.86 11.00
N ASP A 122 7.61 6.78 11.82
CA ASP A 122 7.09 8.14 11.82
C ASP A 122 7.22 8.78 10.44
N ASN A 123 6.23 9.54 10.04
CA ASN A 123 6.11 10.25 8.77
C ASN A 123 5.98 9.37 7.51
N LEU A 124 6.03 8.03 7.62
CA LEU A 124 5.84 7.11 6.52
C LEU A 124 4.42 6.51 6.51
N GLU A 125 3.84 6.40 5.33
CA GLU A 125 2.61 5.62 5.11
C GLU A 125 2.94 4.13 4.97
N ALA A 126 1.94 3.27 5.03
CA ALA A 126 2.10 1.81 4.90
C ALA A 126 2.77 1.41 3.58
N ASP A 127 2.44 2.12 2.50
CA ASP A 127 3.01 1.91 1.17
C ASP A 127 4.50 2.29 1.11
N ASP A 128 4.91 3.38 1.77
CA ASP A 128 6.32 3.77 1.90
C ASP A 128 7.12 2.70 2.65
N VAL A 129 6.59 2.28 3.80
CA VAL A 129 7.23 1.24 4.64
C VAL A 129 7.46 -0.04 3.82
N ILE A 130 6.42 -0.50 3.11
CA ILE A 130 6.52 -1.70 2.29
C ILE A 130 7.45 -1.48 1.10
N ALA A 131 7.43 -0.32 0.45
CA ALA A 131 8.30 0.00 -0.68
C ALA A 131 9.79 -0.01 -0.29
N ILE A 132 10.14 0.59 0.83
CA ILE A 132 11.52 0.61 1.36
C ILE A 132 11.99 -0.83 1.62
N ILE A 133 11.21 -1.61 2.37
CA ILE A 133 11.57 -2.99 2.69
C ILE A 133 11.65 -3.84 1.43
N HIS A 134 10.69 -3.71 0.53
CA HIS A 134 10.67 -4.42 -0.75
C HIS A 134 11.95 -4.20 -1.55
N LYS A 135 12.42 -2.94 -1.64
CA LYS A 135 13.67 -2.59 -2.34
C LYS A 135 14.89 -3.31 -1.74
N GLU A 136 14.94 -3.41 -0.41
CA GLU A 136 16.04 -4.07 0.31
C GLU A 136 16.06 -5.60 0.15
N ILE A 137 14.90 -6.24 0.02
CA ILE A 137 14.80 -7.70 0.05
C ILE A 137 14.53 -8.35 -1.31
N THR A 138 14.07 -7.61 -2.32
CA THR A 138 13.59 -8.19 -3.59
C THR A 138 14.64 -9.05 -4.29
N ASN A 139 15.93 -8.71 -4.14
CA ASN A 139 17.02 -9.51 -4.72
C ASN A 139 17.43 -10.72 -3.85
N LYS A 140 17.00 -10.75 -2.59
CA LYS A 140 17.39 -11.77 -1.59
C LYS A 140 16.34 -12.88 -1.44
N VAL A 141 15.12 -12.68 -1.96
CA VAL A 141 13.99 -13.60 -1.82
C VAL A 141 13.53 -14.15 -3.17
N ASN A 142 12.79 -15.25 -3.14
CA ASN A 142 12.24 -15.85 -4.35
C ASN A 142 10.92 -15.20 -4.78
N ASN A 143 10.05 -14.92 -3.81
CA ASN A 143 8.73 -14.35 -4.08
C ASN A 143 8.30 -13.37 -2.98
N ILE A 144 7.71 -12.27 -3.41
CA ILE A 144 7.04 -11.28 -2.54
C ILE A 144 5.58 -11.19 -2.97
N ILE A 145 4.68 -11.19 -2.00
CA ILE A 145 3.26 -11.00 -2.22
C ILE A 145 2.83 -9.76 -1.45
N ILE A 146 2.21 -8.81 -2.12
CA ILE A 146 1.66 -7.61 -1.49
C ILE A 146 0.14 -7.68 -1.57
N ILE A 147 -0.52 -7.60 -0.41
CA ILE A 147 -1.98 -7.66 -0.30
C ILE A 147 -2.50 -6.25 -0.07
N THR A 148 -3.06 -5.68 -1.13
CA THR A 148 -3.61 -4.32 -1.17
C THR A 148 -4.62 -4.18 -2.31
N ASN A 149 -5.37 -3.08 -2.35
CA ASN A 149 -6.13 -2.64 -3.53
C ASN A 149 -5.67 -1.26 -4.01
N ASP A 150 -4.61 -0.73 -3.41
CA ASP A 150 -4.04 0.55 -3.81
C ASP A 150 -3.14 0.37 -5.03
N SER A 151 -3.39 1.21 -6.03
CA SER A 151 -2.64 1.22 -7.28
C SER A 151 -1.22 1.77 -7.15
N ASP A 152 -0.87 2.42 -6.05
CA ASP A 152 0.48 2.94 -5.84
C ASP A 152 1.51 1.83 -5.73
N TYR A 153 1.11 0.70 -5.16
CA TYR A 153 1.94 -0.49 -5.12
C TYR A 153 2.31 -1.08 -6.49
N VAL A 154 1.61 -0.70 -7.58
CA VAL A 154 1.94 -1.16 -8.95
C VAL A 154 3.39 -0.82 -9.32
N GLN A 155 3.97 0.23 -8.73
CA GLN A 155 5.38 0.61 -8.89
C GLN A 155 6.36 -0.48 -8.44
N LEU A 156 5.94 -1.35 -7.51
CA LEU A 156 6.77 -2.42 -6.95
C LEU A 156 6.71 -3.72 -7.75
N LYS A 157 5.91 -3.74 -8.84
CA LYS A 157 5.76 -4.94 -9.67
C LYS A 157 7.05 -5.29 -10.40
N ASN A 158 7.51 -6.51 -10.20
CA ASN A 158 8.61 -7.14 -10.93
C ASN A 158 8.36 -8.65 -11.07
N ASP A 159 9.33 -9.40 -11.58
CA ASP A 159 9.19 -10.84 -11.81
C ASP A 159 9.01 -11.66 -10.52
N LYS A 160 9.44 -11.13 -9.38
CA LYS A 160 9.33 -11.78 -8.07
C LYS A 160 8.16 -11.26 -7.22
N THR A 161 7.49 -10.20 -7.66
CA THR A 161 6.47 -9.53 -6.86
C THR A 161 5.09 -9.70 -7.46
N THR A 162 4.15 -10.21 -6.67
CA THR A 162 2.73 -10.33 -7.01
C THR A 162 1.93 -9.39 -6.12
N ILE A 163 1.07 -8.57 -6.72
CA ILE A 163 0.26 -7.58 -6.01
C ILE A 163 -1.21 -7.93 -6.21
N ILE A 164 -1.87 -8.30 -5.13
CA ILE A 164 -3.23 -8.85 -5.16
C ILE A 164 -4.13 -8.19 -4.11
N ASN A 165 -5.42 -8.22 -4.37
CA ASN A 165 -6.41 -7.82 -3.36
C ASN A 165 -6.87 -9.03 -2.52
N MET A 166 -7.75 -8.78 -1.54
CA MET A 166 -8.32 -9.82 -0.67
C MET A 166 -9.20 -10.84 -1.40
N GLN A 167 -9.62 -10.57 -2.65
CA GLN A 167 -10.26 -11.54 -3.53
C GLN A 167 -9.25 -12.37 -4.33
N LEU A 168 -7.94 -12.24 -4.04
CA LEU A 168 -6.84 -12.90 -4.73
C LEU A 168 -6.73 -12.55 -6.23
N LYS A 169 -7.23 -11.38 -6.63
CA LYS A 169 -7.10 -10.86 -7.99
C LYS A 169 -5.86 -10.00 -8.10
N ASP A 170 -5.05 -10.25 -9.12
CA ASP A 170 -3.90 -9.39 -9.44
C ASP A 170 -4.41 -8.02 -9.88
N ILE A 171 -4.05 -6.99 -9.12
CA ILE A 171 -4.48 -5.62 -9.38
C ILE A 171 -3.66 -4.94 -10.49
N THR A 172 -2.51 -5.50 -10.85
CA THR A 172 -1.62 -4.92 -11.87
C THR A 172 -2.11 -5.14 -13.30
N LEU A 173 -2.93 -6.18 -13.53
CA LEU A 173 -3.40 -6.56 -14.88
C LEU A 173 -4.21 -5.48 -15.62
N LYS A 174 -4.80 -4.54 -14.89
CA LYS A 174 -5.58 -3.43 -15.46
C LYS A 174 -4.74 -2.18 -15.76
N HIS A 175 -3.43 -2.22 -15.49
CA HIS A 175 -2.52 -1.10 -15.64
C HIS A 175 -1.48 -1.38 -16.72
N ASN A 176 -1.10 -0.33 -17.47
CA ASN A 176 0.09 -0.38 -18.30
C ASN A 176 1.31 -0.19 -17.37
N LEU A 177 2.12 -1.22 -17.22
CA LEU A 177 3.28 -1.18 -16.32
C LEU A 177 4.44 -0.35 -16.87
N LYS A 178 4.47 -0.11 -18.20
CA LYS A 178 5.50 0.73 -18.80
C LYS A 178 5.34 2.18 -18.34
N ASN A 179 6.35 2.71 -17.69
CA ASN A 179 6.35 4.08 -17.19
C ASN A 179 5.12 4.44 -16.32
N TYR A 180 4.63 3.46 -15.52
CA TYR A 180 3.41 3.61 -14.72
C TYR A 180 3.45 4.83 -13.80
N THR A 181 4.59 5.05 -13.12
CA THR A 181 4.78 6.19 -12.20
C THR A 181 4.69 7.51 -12.95
N ILE A 182 5.31 7.59 -14.15
CA ILE A 182 5.21 8.77 -15.04
C ILE A 182 3.75 9.00 -15.46
N TYR A 183 3.06 7.94 -15.88
CA TYR A 183 1.64 8.02 -16.22
C TYR A 183 0.82 8.62 -15.07
N LYS A 184 0.99 8.08 -13.87
CA LYS A 184 0.26 8.53 -12.69
C LYS A 184 0.58 9.99 -12.34
N ALA A 185 1.84 10.41 -12.47
CA ALA A 185 2.24 11.79 -12.26
C ALA A 185 1.58 12.75 -13.28
N LEU A 186 1.43 12.33 -14.55
CA LEU A 186 0.78 13.13 -15.58
C LEU A 186 -0.72 13.31 -15.35
N ILE A 187 -1.44 12.23 -15.00
CA ILE A 187 -2.91 12.27 -14.83
C ILE A 187 -3.35 12.73 -13.43
N GLY A 188 -2.41 12.76 -12.46
CA GLY A 188 -2.69 13.03 -11.06
C GLY A 188 -3.43 11.90 -10.36
N ASP A 189 -3.75 12.10 -9.09
CA ASP A 189 -4.55 11.18 -8.29
C ASP A 189 -5.62 11.94 -7.49
N LYS A 190 -6.88 11.70 -7.83
CA LYS A 190 -7.99 12.34 -7.13
C LYS A 190 -8.12 11.87 -5.69
N SER A 191 -7.77 10.60 -5.41
CA SER A 191 -7.87 10.04 -4.05
C SER A 191 -6.88 10.68 -3.09
N ASP A 192 -5.78 11.24 -3.61
CA ASP A 192 -4.72 11.89 -2.85
C ASP A 192 -4.70 13.42 -3.02
N ASN A 193 -5.68 13.94 -3.77
CA ASN A 193 -5.78 15.35 -4.12
C ASN A 193 -4.61 15.87 -4.96
N ILE A 194 -4.00 14.98 -5.75
CA ILE A 194 -2.94 15.33 -6.70
C ILE A 194 -3.61 15.70 -8.03
N LYS A 195 -3.39 16.91 -8.48
CA LYS A 195 -3.96 17.43 -9.74
C LYS A 195 -3.21 16.84 -10.93
N ARG A 196 -3.92 16.64 -12.03
CA ARG A 196 -3.26 16.33 -13.31
C ARG A 196 -2.40 17.50 -13.79
N VAL A 197 -1.37 17.18 -14.55
CA VAL A 197 -0.46 18.15 -15.18
C VAL A 197 -1.19 18.85 -16.32
N GLY A 198 -1.33 20.16 -16.22
CA GLY A 198 -2.03 20.96 -17.22
C GLY A 198 -3.40 20.39 -17.59
N LYS A 199 -3.61 20.22 -18.91
CA LYS A 199 -4.84 19.64 -19.47
C LYS A 199 -4.64 18.21 -20.01
N ILE A 200 -3.59 17.49 -19.55
CA ILE A 200 -3.28 16.15 -20.05
C ILE A 200 -4.42 15.19 -19.72
N THR A 201 -5.01 14.61 -20.76
CA THR A 201 -6.04 13.57 -20.61
C THR A 201 -5.38 12.19 -20.44
N LYS A 202 -6.15 11.19 -19.98
CA LYS A 202 -5.66 9.81 -19.93
C LYS A 202 -5.15 9.33 -21.29
N ALA A 203 -5.91 9.56 -22.37
CA ALA A 203 -5.51 9.19 -23.72
C ALA A 203 -4.22 9.89 -24.19
N THR A 204 -4.00 11.13 -23.77
CA THR A 204 -2.75 11.85 -24.03
C THR A 204 -1.60 11.27 -23.24
N ALA A 205 -1.81 10.98 -21.94
CA ALA A 205 -0.80 10.35 -21.09
C ALA A 205 -0.40 8.97 -21.60
N ASP A 206 -1.37 8.14 -22.05
CA ASP A 206 -1.12 6.82 -22.65
C ASP A 206 -0.19 6.90 -23.89
N LYS A 207 -0.31 7.97 -24.69
CA LYS A 207 0.59 8.20 -25.84
C LYS A 207 1.97 8.66 -25.38
N ILE A 208 2.03 9.57 -24.41
CA ILE A 208 3.28 10.13 -23.89
C ILE A 208 4.17 9.04 -23.30
N ILE A 209 3.62 8.14 -22.48
CA ILE A 209 4.39 7.09 -21.80
C ILE A 209 4.95 6.01 -22.73
N GLN A 210 4.55 5.99 -24.02
CA GLN A 210 5.15 5.10 -25.02
C GLN A 210 6.52 5.59 -25.49
N LYS A 211 6.80 6.88 -25.33
CA LYS A 211 8.09 7.48 -25.70
C LYS A 211 9.20 7.03 -24.73
N PRO A 212 10.47 7.14 -25.14
CA PRO A 212 11.62 7.07 -24.24
C PRO A 212 11.53 8.14 -23.14
N THR A 213 12.02 7.83 -21.95
CA THR A 213 11.89 8.73 -20.79
C THR A 213 12.50 10.11 -21.03
N ASN A 214 13.67 10.19 -21.70
CA ASN A 214 14.30 11.46 -22.07
C ASN A 214 13.41 12.31 -22.99
N GLU A 215 12.73 11.70 -23.96
CA GLU A 215 11.82 12.43 -24.86
C GLU A 215 10.55 12.92 -24.11
N ILE A 216 10.11 12.19 -23.09
CA ILE A 216 9.00 12.63 -22.23
C ILE A 216 9.38 13.91 -21.50
N TYR A 217 10.58 13.96 -20.91
CA TYR A 217 11.06 15.14 -20.19
C TYR A 217 11.24 16.36 -21.11
N GLU A 218 11.82 16.18 -22.31
CA GLU A 218 11.95 17.25 -23.28
C GLU A 218 10.57 17.78 -23.71
N TRP A 219 9.61 16.88 -24.00
CA TRP A 219 8.26 17.27 -24.36
C TRP A 219 7.58 18.07 -23.23
N LEU A 220 7.75 17.66 -21.96
CA LEU A 220 7.20 18.39 -20.81
C LEU A 220 7.81 19.78 -20.67
N LYS A 221 9.09 19.93 -20.96
CA LYS A 221 9.82 21.20 -20.94
C LYS A 221 9.34 22.14 -22.04
N GLU A 222 9.24 21.63 -23.26
CA GLU A 222 8.76 22.39 -24.44
C GLU A 222 7.31 22.89 -24.26
N ASN A 223 6.49 22.16 -23.52
CA ASN A 223 5.09 22.53 -23.24
C ASN A 223 4.91 23.29 -21.91
N GLU A 224 5.98 23.67 -21.23
CA GLU A 224 5.98 24.39 -19.93
C GLU A 224 5.28 23.63 -18.80
N LEU A 225 5.24 22.28 -18.87
CA LEU A 225 4.55 21.41 -17.91
C LEU A 225 5.49 20.72 -16.93
N LEU A 226 6.80 20.90 -17.06
CA LEU A 226 7.80 20.17 -16.28
C LEU A 226 7.71 20.45 -14.80
N THR A 227 7.39 21.67 -14.39
CA THR A 227 7.28 22.04 -12.97
C THR A 227 6.11 21.33 -12.29
N GLU A 228 4.93 21.32 -12.92
CA GLU A 228 3.76 20.61 -12.38
C GLU A 228 4.03 19.10 -12.30
N TYR A 229 4.65 18.55 -13.34
CA TYR A 229 5.04 17.14 -13.37
C TYR A 229 6.03 16.81 -12.23
N ASN A 230 7.06 17.63 -12.03
CA ASN A 230 8.04 17.41 -10.97
C ASN A 230 7.44 17.48 -9.57
N ASN A 231 6.45 18.33 -9.34
CA ASN A 231 5.71 18.37 -8.08
C ASN A 231 4.92 17.08 -7.86
N ASN A 232 4.26 16.56 -8.89
CA ASN A 232 3.47 15.34 -8.80
C ASN A 232 4.35 14.11 -8.62
N ILE A 233 5.40 13.95 -9.44
CA ILE A 233 6.26 12.75 -9.40
C ILE A 233 6.95 12.61 -8.03
N ARG A 234 7.34 13.73 -7.43
CA ARG A 234 7.96 13.76 -6.09
C ARG A 234 7.05 13.18 -5.01
N ILE A 235 5.72 13.31 -5.16
CA ILE A 235 4.74 12.80 -4.19
C ILE A 235 4.40 11.34 -4.48
N ILE A 236 4.38 10.95 -5.75
CA ILE A 236 3.88 9.66 -6.22
C ILE A 236 4.96 8.58 -6.22
N ASP A 237 6.18 8.90 -6.66
CA ASP A 237 7.24 7.92 -6.86
C ASP A 237 7.97 7.61 -5.56
N PHE A 238 7.99 6.35 -5.14
CA PHE A 238 8.69 5.88 -3.94
C PHE A 238 10.19 6.14 -3.95
N ASN A 239 10.79 6.43 -5.10
CA ASN A 239 12.20 6.84 -5.16
C ASN A 239 12.45 8.24 -4.58
N TYR A 240 11.41 9.02 -4.33
CA TYR A 240 11.51 10.34 -3.69
C TYR A 240 11.24 10.32 -2.18
N ILE A 241 11.04 9.16 -1.58
CA ILE A 241 10.97 9.05 -0.11
C ILE A 241 12.28 9.63 0.46
N PRO A 242 12.19 10.57 1.44
CA PRO A 242 13.40 11.18 2.04
C PRO A 242 14.35 10.15 2.61
N GLU A 243 15.64 10.29 2.29
CA GLU A 243 16.69 9.35 2.71
C GLU A 243 16.78 9.21 4.24
N GLU A 244 16.55 10.28 4.97
CA GLU A 244 16.49 10.27 6.42
C GLU A 244 15.41 9.30 6.94
N LEU A 245 14.22 9.29 6.33
CA LEU A 245 13.13 8.40 6.72
C LEU A 245 13.42 6.93 6.33
N ILE A 246 14.08 6.73 5.18
CA ILE A 246 14.56 5.40 4.76
C ILE A 246 15.54 4.86 5.81
N ASN A 247 16.55 5.66 6.17
CA ASN A 247 17.57 5.27 7.13
C ASN A 247 16.97 5.04 8.53
N ASN A 248 16.00 5.86 8.94
CA ASN A 248 15.30 5.69 10.22
C ASN A 248 14.55 4.35 10.25
N LEU A 249 13.77 4.02 9.21
CA LEU A 249 13.07 2.74 9.13
C LEU A 249 14.07 1.57 9.15
N LEU A 250 15.11 1.61 8.31
CA LEU A 250 16.06 0.50 8.17
C LEU A 250 16.92 0.29 9.42
N SER A 251 17.21 1.33 10.21
CA SER A 251 17.91 1.19 11.49
C SER A 251 17.12 0.40 12.54
N ASN A 252 15.79 0.28 12.36
CA ASN A 252 14.90 -0.45 13.24
C ASN A 252 14.54 -1.86 12.72
N ILE A 253 15.10 -2.27 11.58
CA ILE A 253 14.83 -3.55 10.93
C ILE A 253 16.12 -4.34 10.75
N ASN A 254 16.11 -5.60 11.20
CA ASN A 254 17.16 -6.57 10.86
C ASN A 254 16.67 -7.44 9.70
N ILE A 255 17.46 -7.50 8.64
CA ILE A 255 17.22 -8.43 7.53
C ILE A 255 18.18 -9.62 7.71
N ILE A 256 17.66 -10.77 8.13
CA ILE A 256 18.42 -11.97 8.55
C ILE A 256 18.03 -13.21 7.77
#